data_2e6137d65b5941812ac3d90257514a27
#
_entry.id   2e6137d65b5941812ac3d90257514a27
#
_cell.length_a   1.000
_cell.length_b   1.000
_cell.length_c   1.000
_cell.angle_alpha   90.00
_cell.angle_beta   90.00
_cell.angle_gamma   90.00
#
_symmetry.space_group_name_H-M   'P 1'
#
loop_
_entity.id
_entity.type
_entity.pdbx_description
1 polymer ?
#
loop_
_entity_poly.entity_id
_entity_poly.type
_entity_poly.pdbx_seq_one_letter_code
_entity_poly.pdbx_strand_id
1 'polypeptide(L)'
;VAPVGIFAREDGPVLLAASGEELARLDLSARLSGSAQAIRGCLQARGASFFSELLHGTRLLASEVENGLWELVAAGLVTADGFDNLRSLIDPKRRRAEASDRSRLPRHVGGRWSLLRPMENHQPSSGSSQQSNSAPATEHLARQLLQRYGVVFRDLLGRESMVSSWRDLLVCYRRLELTGEIRGGRFVSGFTGEQFALPGALEALRALKKRPGAATQQDIKISAADPLNLAGLILPGPRIAAVPSNFVVFRDGMVVRTVTGRE
;
A
#
# COMPACT_ATOMS: atom_id res chain seq x y z
N VAL A 1 -11.78 8.19 4.45
CA VAL A 1 -10.78 7.40 5.19
C VAL A 1 -9.57 7.27 4.28
N ALA A 2 -8.40 7.75 4.72
CA ALA A 2 -7.17 7.59 3.95
C ALA A 2 -6.67 6.15 4.08
N PRO A 3 -6.26 5.50 2.97
CA PRO A 3 -5.63 4.18 3.03
C PRO A 3 -4.27 4.28 3.74
N VAL A 4 -3.96 3.29 4.57
CA VAL A 4 -2.69 3.20 5.30
C VAL A 4 -1.91 2.00 4.80
N GLY A 5 -0.67 2.21 4.37
CA GLY A 5 0.26 1.16 4.00
C GLY A 5 1.33 0.98 5.09
N ILE A 6 1.69 -0.27 5.36
CA ILE A 6 2.80 -0.62 6.26
C ILE A 6 3.83 -1.38 5.43
N PHE A 7 5.07 -0.93 5.46
CA PHE A 7 6.18 -1.54 4.72
C PHE A 7 7.49 -1.40 5.49
N ALA A 8 8.48 -2.22 5.15
CA ALA A 8 9.80 -2.12 5.74
C ALA A 8 10.48 -0.80 5.32
N ARG A 9 11.26 -0.22 6.21
CA ARG A 9 11.89 1.10 5.98
C ARG A 9 12.81 1.09 4.76
N GLU A 10 13.52 0.00 4.55
CA GLU A 10 14.41 -0.22 3.40
C GLU A 10 13.65 -0.23 2.06
N ASP A 11 12.40 -0.68 2.05
CA ASP A 11 11.55 -0.71 0.86
C ASP A 11 10.93 0.65 0.53
N GLY A 12 10.92 1.56 1.51
CA GLY A 12 10.29 2.87 1.42
C GLY A 12 10.68 3.67 0.18
N PRO A 13 11.97 3.89 -0.10
CA PRO A 13 12.40 4.68 -1.26
C PRO A 13 11.89 4.12 -2.58
N VAL A 14 11.93 2.79 -2.76
CA VAL A 14 11.51 2.10 -3.99
C VAL A 14 10.00 2.17 -4.16
N LEU A 15 9.24 1.89 -3.11
CA LEU A 15 7.77 1.92 -3.13
C LEU A 15 7.24 3.35 -3.32
N LEU A 16 7.87 4.34 -2.68
CA LEU A 16 7.52 5.74 -2.86
C LEU A 16 7.87 6.25 -4.25
N ALA A 17 8.96 5.80 -4.86
CA ALA A 17 9.30 6.13 -6.25
C ALA A 17 8.26 5.57 -7.23
N ALA A 18 7.88 4.30 -7.08
CA ALA A 18 6.86 3.65 -7.90
C ALA A 18 5.50 4.36 -7.85
N SER A 19 5.05 4.74 -6.64
CA SER A 19 3.82 5.53 -6.49
C SER A 19 3.97 6.98 -6.99
N GLY A 20 5.21 7.51 -7.12
CA GLY A 20 5.47 8.88 -7.57
C GLY A 20 5.16 9.12 -9.02
N GLU A 21 5.48 8.16 -9.85
CA GLU A 21 5.18 8.23 -11.26
C GLU A 21 3.66 8.22 -11.51
N GLU A 22 2.93 7.44 -10.74
CA GLU A 22 1.47 7.38 -10.83
C GLU A 22 0.80 8.67 -10.31
N LEU A 23 1.27 9.21 -9.20
CA LEU A 23 0.81 10.49 -8.65
C LEU A 23 1.15 11.68 -9.57
N ALA A 24 2.31 11.63 -10.25
CA ALA A 24 2.69 12.63 -11.24
C ALA A 24 1.80 12.57 -12.49
N ARG A 25 1.40 11.37 -12.91
CA ARG A 25 0.46 11.18 -14.04
C ARG A 25 -0.95 11.71 -13.73
N LEU A 26 -1.36 11.70 -12.46
CA LEU A 26 -2.70 12.14 -12.04
C LEU A 26 -2.84 13.66 -11.90
N ASP A 27 -1.77 14.43 -12.13
CA ASP A 27 -1.74 15.90 -11.95
C ASP A 27 -2.44 16.38 -10.68
N LEU A 28 -2.07 15.74 -9.55
CA LEU A 28 -2.65 16.04 -8.24
C LEU A 28 -2.43 17.49 -7.81
N SER A 29 -1.43 18.17 -8.38
CA SER A 29 -1.16 19.57 -8.09
C SER A 29 -2.31 20.49 -8.50
N ALA A 30 -3.02 20.18 -9.58
CA ALA A 30 -4.17 20.95 -10.07
C ALA A 30 -5.45 20.74 -9.24
N ARG A 31 -5.49 19.68 -8.39
CA ARG A 31 -6.64 19.33 -7.56
C ARG A 31 -6.52 19.78 -6.11
N LEU A 32 -5.34 20.25 -5.69
CA LEU A 32 -5.10 20.70 -4.33
C LEU A 32 -5.69 22.09 -4.10
N SER A 33 -6.30 22.30 -2.92
CA SER A 33 -6.75 23.62 -2.48
C SER A 33 -5.59 24.60 -2.37
N GLY A 34 -5.87 25.89 -2.39
CA GLY A 34 -4.86 26.94 -2.23
C GLY A 34 -4.08 26.82 -0.92
N SER A 35 -4.74 26.40 0.17
CA SER A 35 -4.08 26.15 1.46
C SER A 35 -3.12 24.96 1.40
N ALA A 36 -3.52 23.86 0.78
CA ALA A 36 -2.66 22.69 0.60
C ALA A 36 -1.44 23.02 -0.28
N GLN A 37 -1.62 23.78 -1.35
CA GLN A 37 -0.52 24.25 -2.20
C GLN A 37 0.47 25.14 -1.44
N ALA A 38 -0.02 26.09 -0.64
CA ALA A 38 0.82 26.98 0.17
C ALA A 38 1.63 26.21 1.20
N ILE A 39 1.02 25.22 1.89
CA ILE A 39 1.70 24.35 2.85
C ILE A 39 2.75 23.50 2.14
N ARG A 40 2.42 22.91 1.01
CA ARG A 40 3.37 22.13 0.20
C ARG A 40 4.58 22.99 -0.19
N GLY A 41 4.37 24.20 -0.68
CA GLY A 41 5.44 25.14 -1.02
C GLY A 41 6.31 25.50 0.19
N CYS A 42 5.70 25.70 1.36
CA CYS A 42 6.41 25.96 2.60
C CYS A 42 7.31 24.77 3.00
N LEU A 43 6.77 23.55 2.95
CA LEU A 43 7.52 22.33 3.25
C LEU A 43 8.63 22.04 2.20
N GLN A 44 8.43 22.42 0.94
CA GLN A 44 9.47 22.33 -0.09
C GLN A 44 10.64 23.27 0.19
N ALA A 45 10.34 24.48 0.61
CA ALA A 45 11.36 25.50 0.83
C ALA A 45 12.12 25.34 2.16
N ARG A 46 11.44 24.88 3.22
CA ARG A 46 11.98 24.83 4.59
C ARG A 46 12.31 23.43 5.08
N GLY A 47 11.80 22.39 4.41
CA GLY A 47 11.90 21.01 4.90
C GLY A 47 10.89 20.70 6.00
N ALA A 48 11.20 19.70 6.84
CA ALA A 48 10.34 19.27 7.93
C ALA A 48 10.06 20.41 8.93
N SER A 49 8.79 20.75 9.12
CA SER A 49 8.36 21.93 9.90
C SER A 49 7.28 21.56 10.91
N PHE A 50 7.30 22.23 12.06
CA PHE A 50 6.23 22.16 13.05
C PHE A 50 4.97 22.88 12.56
N PHE A 51 3.83 22.54 13.13
CA PHE A 51 2.55 23.18 12.80
C PHE A 51 2.59 24.71 12.97
N SER A 52 3.24 25.22 14.05
CA SER A 52 3.43 26.64 14.29
C SER A 52 4.29 27.31 13.21
N GLU A 53 5.29 26.64 12.70
CA GLU A 53 6.14 27.16 11.64
C GLU A 53 5.40 27.24 10.30
N LEU A 54 4.50 26.27 10.04
CA LEU A 54 3.61 26.31 8.88
C LEU A 54 2.63 27.47 8.98
N LEU A 55 2.02 27.71 10.16
CA LEU A 55 1.17 28.88 10.38
C LEU A 55 1.89 30.19 10.05
N HIS A 56 3.09 30.39 10.59
CA HIS A 56 3.88 31.58 10.33
C HIS A 56 4.35 31.69 8.89
N GLY A 57 4.76 30.57 8.30
CA GLY A 57 5.31 30.53 6.95
C GLY A 57 4.26 30.75 5.86
N THR A 58 3.05 30.25 6.04
CA THR A 58 1.96 30.35 5.07
C THR A 58 1.05 31.54 5.31
N ARG A 59 1.05 32.10 6.52
CA ARG A 59 0.11 33.15 6.97
C ARG A 59 -1.38 32.75 6.86
N LEU A 60 -1.66 31.47 6.89
CA LEU A 60 -3.00 30.90 6.88
C LEU A 60 -3.57 30.84 8.31
N LEU A 61 -4.89 30.74 8.42
CA LEU A 61 -5.54 30.45 9.68
C LEU A 61 -5.25 29.01 10.12
N ALA A 62 -5.27 28.75 11.43
CA ALA A 62 -5.00 27.40 11.98
C ALA A 62 -5.89 26.32 11.35
N SER A 63 -7.18 26.63 11.15
CA SER A 63 -8.13 25.72 10.48
C SER A 63 -7.81 25.45 9.01
N GLU A 64 -7.26 26.43 8.32
CA GLU A 64 -6.85 26.29 6.91
C GLU A 64 -5.59 25.43 6.81
N VAL A 65 -4.62 25.64 7.72
CA VAL A 65 -3.41 24.81 7.79
C VAL A 65 -3.79 23.35 8.13
N GLU A 66 -4.69 23.16 9.09
CA GLU A 66 -5.20 21.85 9.45
C GLU A 66 -5.84 21.16 8.25
N ASN A 67 -6.79 21.81 7.59
CA ASN A 67 -7.48 21.22 6.43
C ASN A 67 -6.53 20.96 5.26
N GLY A 68 -5.59 21.86 4.99
CA GLY A 68 -4.59 21.66 3.93
C GLY A 68 -3.63 20.53 4.22
N LEU A 69 -3.17 20.36 5.48
CA LEU A 69 -2.38 19.20 5.91
C LEU A 69 -3.13 17.90 5.73
N TRP A 70 -4.42 17.87 6.10
CA TRP A 70 -5.27 16.70 5.91
C TRP A 70 -5.44 16.33 4.45
N GLU A 71 -5.60 17.31 3.59
CA GLU A 71 -5.69 17.10 2.16
C GLU A 71 -4.38 16.51 1.60
N LEU A 72 -3.23 17.06 2.04
CA LEU A 72 -1.91 16.56 1.63
C LEU A 72 -1.62 15.16 2.13
N VAL A 73 -2.02 14.82 3.36
CA VAL A 73 -1.90 13.44 3.89
C VAL A 73 -2.82 12.49 3.14
N ALA A 74 -4.07 12.88 2.87
CA ALA A 74 -5.01 12.07 2.10
C ALA A 74 -4.52 11.82 0.66
N ALA A 75 -3.80 12.80 0.09
CA ALA A 75 -3.12 12.68 -1.20
C ALA A 75 -1.79 11.90 -1.15
N GLY A 76 -1.33 11.48 0.04
CA GLY A 76 -0.07 10.76 0.21
C GLY A 76 1.18 11.61 -0.05
N LEU A 77 1.07 12.93 0.11
CA LEU A 77 2.17 13.87 -0.18
C LEU A 77 2.94 14.29 1.07
N VAL A 78 2.34 14.19 2.26
CA VAL A 78 2.90 14.63 3.53
C VAL A 78 2.72 13.57 4.60
N THR A 79 3.69 13.47 5.48
CA THR A 79 3.66 12.64 6.69
C THR A 79 4.01 13.46 7.93
N ALA A 80 3.80 12.88 9.10
CA ALA A 80 4.18 13.49 10.38
C ALA A 80 5.07 12.54 11.19
N ASP A 81 5.98 13.09 12.00
CA ASP A 81 6.85 12.31 12.89
C ASP A 81 6.04 11.56 13.97
N GLY A 82 4.89 12.12 14.38
CA GLY A 82 4.04 11.55 15.42
C GLY A 82 2.91 10.71 14.86
N PHE A 83 2.81 9.46 15.33
CA PHE A 83 1.69 8.57 14.96
C PHE A 83 0.32 9.11 15.41
N ASP A 84 0.27 9.87 16.51
CA ASP A 84 -0.97 10.46 17.02
C ASP A 84 -1.57 11.46 16.03
N ASN A 85 -0.76 12.16 15.26
CA ASN A 85 -1.20 13.07 14.22
C ASN A 85 -1.90 12.31 13.07
N LEU A 86 -1.36 11.15 12.69
CA LEU A 86 -1.95 10.28 11.68
C LEU A 86 -3.18 9.52 12.24
N ARG A 87 -3.17 9.17 13.52
CA ARG A 87 -4.26 8.43 14.18
C ARG A 87 -5.55 9.23 14.21
N SER A 88 -5.49 10.55 14.38
CA SER A 88 -6.68 11.41 14.35
C SER A 88 -7.36 11.42 12.97
N LEU A 89 -6.64 11.09 11.88
CA LEU A 89 -7.21 10.88 10.55
C LEU A 89 -8.07 9.61 10.45
N ILE A 90 -7.65 8.57 11.15
CA ILE A 90 -8.25 7.23 11.04
C ILE A 90 -9.54 7.18 11.85
N ASP A 91 -9.68 8.02 12.89
CA ASP A 91 -10.86 8.07 13.75
C ASP A 91 -11.70 9.36 13.58
N PRO A 92 -12.74 9.32 12.72
CA PRO A 92 -13.59 10.50 12.48
C PRO A 92 -14.38 10.97 13.71
N LYS A 93 -14.64 10.08 14.68
CA LYS A 93 -15.36 10.42 15.93
C LYS A 93 -14.47 11.25 16.84
N ARG A 94 -13.21 10.88 16.92
CA ARG A 94 -12.21 11.61 17.69
C ARG A 94 -11.96 13.02 17.13
N ARG A 95 -11.92 13.15 15.82
CA ARG A 95 -11.80 14.43 15.12
C ARG A 95 -12.98 15.39 15.43
N ARG A 96 -14.20 14.87 15.48
CA ARG A 96 -15.40 15.65 15.82
C ARG A 96 -15.43 16.04 17.31
N ALA A 97 -15.00 15.16 18.21
CA ALA A 97 -14.92 15.44 19.64
C ALA A 97 -13.84 16.50 19.95
N GLU A 98 -12.72 16.46 19.25
CA GLU A 98 -11.63 17.44 19.37
C GLU A 98 -12.02 18.83 18.81
N ALA A 99 -12.83 18.88 17.77
CA ALA A 99 -13.37 20.12 17.22
C ALA A 99 -14.39 20.82 18.15
N SER A 100 -15.02 20.08 19.06
CA SER A 100 -15.99 20.62 20.04
C SER A 100 -15.33 21.13 21.33
N ASP A 101 -14.13 20.71 21.65
CA ASP A 101 -13.40 21.10 22.86
C ASP A 101 -12.43 22.27 22.60
N ARG A 102 -12.97 23.49 22.66
CA ARG A 102 -12.21 24.74 22.43
C ARG A 102 -11.12 25.03 23.48
N SER A 103 -11.02 24.25 24.54
CA SER A 103 -10.09 24.49 25.67
C SER A 103 -8.75 23.75 25.52
N ARG A 104 -8.61 22.83 24.57
CA ARG A 104 -7.37 22.08 24.36
C ARG A 104 -6.58 22.64 23.19
N LEU A 105 -5.31 22.92 23.46
CA LEU A 105 -4.32 23.18 22.40
C LEU A 105 -4.41 22.08 21.33
N PRO A 106 -4.40 22.46 20.03
CA PRO A 106 -4.44 21.48 18.94
C PRO A 106 -3.35 20.43 19.16
N ARG A 107 -3.74 19.17 19.27
CA ARG A 107 -2.79 18.04 19.51
C ARG A 107 -1.80 17.81 18.37
N HIS A 108 -1.91 18.58 17.28
CA HIS A 108 -0.95 18.61 16.17
C HIS A 108 0.40 19.28 16.52
N VAL A 109 0.57 19.71 17.78
CA VAL A 109 1.77 20.42 18.27
C VAL A 109 2.96 19.47 18.47
N GLY A 110 2.75 18.14 18.46
CA GLY A 110 3.74 17.18 18.94
C GLY A 110 4.75 16.64 17.91
N GLY A 111 4.69 17.01 16.64
CA GLY A 111 5.61 16.47 15.63
C GLY A 111 5.80 17.40 14.44
N ARG A 112 6.86 17.15 13.68
CA ARG A 112 7.12 17.87 12.44
C ARG A 112 6.35 17.20 11.29
N TRP A 113 5.93 18.04 10.37
CA TRP A 113 5.35 17.63 9.09
C TRP A 113 6.44 17.67 8.01
N SER A 114 6.52 16.67 7.18
CA SER A 114 7.49 16.58 6.10
C SER A 114 6.84 16.07 4.83
N LEU A 115 7.41 16.46 3.69
CA LEU A 115 7.04 15.84 2.42
C LEU A 115 7.45 14.37 2.44
N LEU A 116 6.54 13.49 2.03
CA LEU A 116 6.81 12.07 1.89
C LEU A 116 7.89 11.81 0.82
N ARG A 117 8.04 12.78 -0.11
CA ARG A 117 9.06 12.81 -1.15
C ARG A 117 9.67 14.19 -1.17
N PRO A 118 10.89 14.36 -0.65
CA PRO A 118 11.66 15.51 -1.01
C PRO A 118 11.76 15.47 -2.54
N MET A 119 11.30 16.53 -3.22
CA MET A 119 11.71 16.72 -4.61
C MET A 119 13.22 16.93 -4.54
N GLU A 120 13.99 15.91 -4.89
CA GLU A 120 15.38 16.08 -5.16
C GLU A 120 15.48 17.13 -6.28
N ASN A 121 16.15 18.24 -5.99
CA ASN A 121 16.62 19.17 -7.00
C ASN A 121 17.69 18.44 -7.84
N HIS A 122 17.28 17.45 -8.59
CA HIS A 122 18.08 16.95 -9.69
C HIS A 122 17.96 17.99 -10.80
N GLN A 123 18.93 18.93 -10.82
CA GLN A 123 19.29 19.53 -12.08
C GLN A 123 19.48 18.38 -13.07
N PRO A 124 18.80 18.38 -14.23
CA PRO A 124 19.08 17.41 -15.26
C PRO A 124 20.51 17.67 -15.71
N SER A 125 21.44 16.83 -15.26
CA SER A 125 22.73 16.70 -15.93
C SER A 125 22.41 16.22 -17.35
N SER A 126 22.60 17.13 -18.27
CA SER A 126 22.46 16.96 -19.71
C SER A 126 23.12 15.67 -20.18
N GLY A 127 22.32 14.77 -20.72
CA GLY A 127 22.79 13.69 -21.58
C GLY A 127 22.78 12.30 -20.97
N SER A 128 21.62 11.70 -20.93
CA SER A 128 21.42 10.30 -21.29
C SER A 128 19.91 9.97 -21.18
N SER A 129 19.38 9.50 -22.28
CA SER A 129 18.10 8.83 -22.49
C SER A 129 17.26 8.56 -21.23
N GLN A 130 16.05 9.15 -21.18
CA GLN A 130 14.93 8.84 -20.31
C GLN A 130 14.50 7.36 -20.45
N GLN A 131 15.36 6.43 -20.12
CA GLN A 131 15.01 5.02 -19.93
C GLN A 131 14.93 4.74 -18.44
N SER A 132 13.70 4.94 -17.92
CA SER A 132 13.06 4.21 -16.82
C SER A 132 13.88 4.00 -15.54
N ASN A 133 13.85 4.98 -14.63
CA ASN A 133 14.02 4.73 -13.19
C ASN A 133 12.91 3.79 -12.62
N SER A 134 11.92 3.42 -13.42
CA SER A 134 10.83 2.51 -13.07
C SER A 134 11.23 1.04 -13.02
N ALA A 135 12.26 0.63 -13.78
CA ALA A 135 12.65 -0.78 -13.87
C ALA A 135 13.11 -1.37 -12.52
N PRO A 136 13.95 -0.71 -11.70
CA PRO A 136 14.33 -1.23 -10.38
C PRO A 136 13.13 -1.31 -9.42
N ALA A 137 12.23 -0.32 -9.46
CA ALA A 137 11.03 -0.30 -8.62
C ALA A 137 10.04 -1.41 -9.00
N THR A 138 9.83 -1.64 -10.29
CA THR A 138 8.98 -2.72 -10.80
C THR A 138 9.56 -4.10 -10.44
N GLU A 139 10.87 -4.29 -10.54
CA GLU A 139 11.51 -5.56 -10.14
C GLU A 139 11.40 -5.81 -8.64
N HIS A 140 11.61 -4.78 -7.81
CA HIS A 140 11.45 -4.88 -6.37
C HIS A 140 10.01 -5.29 -6.01
N LEU A 141 9.02 -4.63 -6.62
CA LEU A 141 7.60 -4.97 -6.44
C LEU A 141 7.29 -6.39 -6.91
N ALA A 142 7.84 -6.82 -8.05
CA ALA A 142 7.68 -8.17 -8.57
C ALA A 142 8.19 -9.22 -7.58
N ARG A 143 9.36 -9.01 -6.98
CA ARG A 143 9.94 -9.86 -5.94
C ARG A 143 9.11 -9.86 -4.66
N GLN A 144 8.61 -8.70 -4.24
CA GLN A 144 7.76 -8.57 -3.06
C GLN A 144 6.44 -9.32 -3.22
N LEU A 145 5.80 -9.25 -4.40
CA LEU A 145 4.60 -10.02 -4.70
C LEU A 145 4.86 -11.52 -4.66
N LEU A 146 5.99 -11.98 -5.20
CA LEU A 146 6.38 -13.40 -5.13
C LEU A 146 6.62 -13.85 -3.69
N GLN A 147 7.27 -13.05 -2.86
CA GLN A 147 7.48 -13.36 -1.45
C GLN A 147 6.17 -13.43 -0.67
N ARG A 148 5.23 -12.53 -0.97
CA ARG A 148 3.92 -12.46 -0.31
C ARG A 148 3.02 -13.65 -0.67
N TYR A 149 2.94 -13.98 -1.95
CA TYR A 149 1.98 -14.96 -2.45
C TYR A 149 2.60 -16.33 -2.78
N GLY A 150 3.90 -16.42 -2.94
CA GLY A 150 4.60 -17.63 -3.39
C GLY A 150 4.36 -17.95 -4.87
N VAL A 151 3.14 -17.74 -5.38
CA VAL A 151 2.73 -17.86 -6.78
C VAL A 151 2.02 -16.57 -7.19
N VAL A 152 2.41 -15.98 -8.30
CA VAL A 152 1.82 -14.74 -8.81
C VAL A 152 1.22 -14.93 -10.20
N PHE A 153 0.04 -14.35 -10.41
CA PHE A 153 -0.69 -14.30 -11.67
C PHE A 153 -1.52 -13.02 -11.76
N ARG A 154 -2.03 -12.70 -12.95
CA ARG A 154 -2.64 -11.40 -13.26
C ARG A 154 -3.76 -11.00 -12.29
N ASP A 155 -4.64 -11.93 -11.95
CA ASP A 155 -5.84 -11.62 -11.15
C ASP A 155 -5.51 -11.20 -9.72
N LEU A 156 -4.33 -11.57 -9.19
CA LEU A 156 -3.84 -11.12 -7.88
C LEU A 156 -3.69 -9.60 -7.81
N LEU A 157 -3.38 -8.95 -8.94
CA LEU A 157 -3.14 -7.52 -8.98
C LEU A 157 -4.39 -6.69 -8.68
N GLY A 158 -5.57 -7.23 -8.90
CA GLY A 158 -6.83 -6.57 -8.54
C GLY A 158 -6.98 -6.29 -7.03
N ARG A 159 -6.15 -6.93 -6.20
CA ARG A 159 -6.09 -6.72 -4.75
C ARG A 159 -5.03 -5.69 -4.32
N GLU A 160 -4.03 -5.47 -5.14
CA GLU A 160 -2.91 -4.62 -4.81
C GLU A 160 -3.20 -3.16 -5.18
N SER A 161 -2.93 -2.24 -4.28
CA SER A 161 -3.18 -0.81 -4.47
C SER A 161 -2.01 -0.05 -5.09
N MET A 162 -0.82 -0.65 -5.10
CA MET A 162 0.44 -0.02 -5.55
C MET A 162 1.08 -0.82 -6.68
N VAL A 163 0.33 -1.11 -7.75
CA VAL A 163 0.82 -2.03 -8.76
C VAL A 163 1.13 -1.33 -10.07
N SER A 164 2.33 -1.58 -10.56
CA SER A 164 2.70 -1.42 -11.97
C SER A 164 1.75 -2.25 -12.86
N SER A 165 1.70 -1.94 -14.13
CA SER A 165 0.89 -2.74 -15.06
C SER A 165 1.36 -4.21 -15.05
N TRP A 166 0.42 -5.15 -15.25
CA TRP A 166 0.79 -6.57 -15.41
C TRP A 166 1.82 -6.78 -16.52
N ARG A 167 1.78 -5.96 -17.56
CA ARG A 167 2.73 -6.01 -18.67
C ARG A 167 4.17 -5.76 -18.21
N ASP A 168 4.38 -4.78 -17.34
CA ASP A 168 5.70 -4.43 -16.83
C ASP A 168 6.23 -5.50 -15.88
N LEU A 169 5.35 -6.00 -14.99
CA LEU A 169 5.69 -7.14 -14.12
C LEU A 169 6.00 -8.41 -14.91
N LEU A 170 5.29 -8.67 -16.01
CA LEU A 170 5.52 -9.83 -16.86
C LEU A 170 6.93 -9.82 -17.47
N VAL A 171 7.42 -8.65 -17.90
CA VAL A 171 8.78 -8.49 -18.39
C VAL A 171 9.80 -8.83 -17.31
N CYS A 172 9.58 -8.35 -16.08
CA CYS A 172 10.43 -8.68 -14.94
C CYS A 172 10.40 -10.17 -14.61
N TYR A 173 9.21 -10.78 -14.54
CA TYR A 173 9.08 -12.21 -14.24
C TYR A 173 9.75 -13.09 -15.29
N ARG A 174 9.61 -12.80 -16.58
CA ARG A 174 10.29 -13.55 -17.65
C ARG A 174 11.80 -13.44 -17.52
N ARG A 175 12.32 -12.26 -17.13
CA ARG A 175 13.75 -12.10 -16.86
C ARG A 175 14.20 -12.94 -15.67
N LEU A 176 13.47 -12.91 -14.55
CA LEU A 176 13.76 -13.71 -13.36
C LEU A 176 13.65 -15.23 -13.65
N GLU A 177 12.77 -15.64 -14.55
CA GLU A 177 12.68 -17.03 -15.01
C GLU A 177 13.91 -17.42 -15.85
N LEU A 178 14.35 -16.55 -16.75
CA LEU A 178 15.58 -16.78 -17.57
C LEU A 178 16.83 -16.92 -16.69
N THR A 179 16.92 -16.14 -15.58
CA THR A 179 18.01 -16.26 -14.61
C THR A 179 17.85 -17.50 -13.69
N GLY A 180 16.73 -18.20 -13.79
CA GLY A 180 16.47 -19.40 -12.98
C GLY A 180 16.01 -19.13 -11.55
N GLU A 181 15.77 -17.86 -11.18
CA GLU A 181 15.32 -17.48 -9.83
C GLU A 181 13.89 -17.93 -9.54
N ILE A 182 13.05 -17.97 -10.55
CA ILE A 182 11.64 -18.37 -10.44
C ILE A 182 11.29 -19.40 -11.52
N ARG A 183 10.07 -19.93 -11.47
CA ARG A 183 9.55 -20.86 -12.47
C ARG A 183 8.22 -20.34 -13.02
N GLY A 184 8.11 -20.31 -14.35
CA GLY A 184 6.85 -20.11 -15.05
C GLY A 184 6.08 -21.41 -15.21
N GLY A 185 4.76 -21.33 -15.25
CA GLY A 185 3.88 -22.49 -15.42
C GLY A 185 2.42 -22.20 -15.15
N ARG A 186 1.66 -23.24 -14.83
CA ARG A 186 0.26 -23.18 -14.37
C ARG A 186 0.18 -23.95 -13.05
N PHE A 187 0.18 -23.23 -11.95
CA PHE A 187 0.25 -23.79 -10.60
C PHE A 187 -1.10 -23.76 -9.90
N VAL A 188 -1.91 -22.74 -10.19
CA VAL A 188 -3.24 -22.53 -9.62
C VAL A 188 -4.28 -22.68 -10.71
N SER A 189 -5.21 -23.65 -10.53
CA SER A 189 -6.30 -23.89 -11.48
C SER A 189 -7.35 -22.78 -11.43
N GLY A 190 -8.08 -22.59 -12.53
CA GLY A 190 -9.17 -21.60 -12.63
C GLY A 190 -8.70 -20.20 -13.08
N PHE A 191 -7.40 -19.95 -13.21
CA PHE A 191 -6.87 -18.69 -13.70
C PHE A 191 -6.17 -18.85 -15.04
N THR A 192 -6.39 -17.88 -15.94
CA THR A 192 -5.81 -17.89 -17.29
C THR A 192 -4.50 -17.10 -17.34
N GLY A 193 -3.64 -17.43 -18.31
CA GLY A 193 -2.39 -16.75 -18.54
C GLY A 193 -1.20 -17.36 -17.80
N GLU A 194 -0.07 -16.66 -17.85
CA GLU A 194 1.19 -17.08 -17.24
C GLU A 194 1.13 -16.88 -15.73
N GLN A 195 1.68 -17.85 -15.01
CA GLN A 195 1.83 -17.81 -13.57
C GLN A 195 3.31 -18.05 -13.24
N PHE A 196 3.82 -17.37 -12.23
CA PHE A 196 5.20 -17.46 -11.80
C PHE A 196 5.26 -17.87 -10.33
N ALA A 197 6.18 -18.76 -9.99
CA ALA A 197 6.31 -19.30 -8.64
C ALA A 197 7.75 -19.26 -8.14
N LEU A 198 7.90 -18.98 -6.85
CA LEU A 198 9.17 -19.21 -6.15
C LEU A 198 9.47 -20.71 -6.09
N PRO A 199 10.75 -21.14 -6.16
CA PRO A 199 11.13 -22.55 -6.03
C PRO A 199 10.59 -23.19 -4.76
N GLY A 200 10.68 -22.53 -3.60
CA GLY A 200 10.15 -23.04 -2.34
C GLY A 200 8.62 -23.23 -2.33
N ALA A 201 7.87 -22.32 -2.96
CA ALA A 201 6.42 -22.49 -3.12
C ALA A 201 6.07 -23.70 -3.99
N LEU A 202 6.84 -23.92 -5.06
CA LEU A 202 6.66 -25.07 -5.94
C LEU A 202 7.00 -26.39 -5.24
N GLU A 203 8.04 -26.42 -4.41
CA GLU A 203 8.39 -27.59 -3.59
C GLU A 203 7.29 -27.90 -2.57
N ALA A 204 6.74 -26.87 -1.90
CA ALA A 204 5.62 -27.04 -0.98
C ALA A 204 4.39 -27.62 -1.69
N LEU A 205 4.03 -27.10 -2.86
CA LEU A 205 2.91 -27.62 -3.67
C LEU A 205 3.14 -29.09 -4.08
N ARG A 206 4.35 -29.44 -4.49
CA ARG A 206 4.71 -30.83 -4.84
C ARG A 206 4.66 -31.76 -3.63
N ALA A 207 5.11 -31.30 -2.46
CA ALA A 207 5.07 -32.08 -1.22
C ALA A 207 3.61 -32.40 -0.82
N LEU A 208 2.72 -31.42 -0.92
CA LEU A 208 1.28 -31.62 -0.67
C LEU A 208 0.66 -32.64 -1.65
N LYS A 209 1.02 -32.55 -2.94
CA LYS A 209 0.51 -33.49 -3.96
C LYS A 209 0.98 -34.93 -3.71
N LYS A 210 2.18 -35.14 -3.16
CA LYS A 210 2.73 -36.48 -2.85
C LYS A 210 2.11 -37.13 -1.62
N ARG A 211 1.31 -36.43 -0.83
CA ARG A 211 0.61 -36.92 0.36
C ARG A 211 -0.91 -36.87 0.20
N PRO A 212 -1.50 -37.52 -0.82
CA PRO A 212 -2.94 -37.59 -0.94
C PRO A 212 -3.49 -38.36 0.27
N GLY A 213 -4.32 -37.75 1.06
CA GLY A 213 -4.94 -38.35 2.25
C GLY A 213 -4.27 -38.02 3.60
N ALA A 214 -3.13 -37.32 3.64
CA ALA A 214 -2.66 -36.65 4.85
C ALA A 214 -3.39 -35.29 5.04
N ALA A 215 -4.65 -35.21 4.58
CA ALA A 215 -5.52 -34.10 4.88
C ALA A 215 -5.59 -33.98 6.42
N THR A 216 -4.90 -33.01 6.96
CA THR A 216 -5.14 -32.64 8.34
C THR A 216 -6.55 -32.08 8.34
N GLN A 217 -7.52 -32.82 8.91
CA GLN A 217 -8.91 -32.33 9.06
C GLN A 217 -8.98 -31.10 9.97
N GLN A 218 -7.88 -30.37 10.04
CA GLN A 218 -7.75 -29.22 10.89
C GLN A 218 -8.36 -27.98 10.21
N ASP A 219 -9.34 -27.41 10.86
CA ASP A 219 -9.91 -26.14 10.47
C ASP A 219 -8.96 -24.98 10.85
N ILE A 220 -8.60 -24.18 9.86
CA ILE A 220 -7.83 -22.97 10.07
C ILE A 220 -8.78 -21.78 9.98
N LYS A 221 -8.98 -21.11 11.10
CA LYS A 221 -9.83 -19.90 11.20
C LYS A 221 -8.97 -18.67 11.09
N ILE A 222 -9.22 -17.83 10.09
CA ILE A 222 -8.58 -16.53 9.92
C ILE A 222 -9.61 -15.41 9.94
N SER A 223 -9.20 -14.20 10.32
CA SER A 223 -10.05 -13.01 10.22
C SER A 223 -10.40 -12.71 8.77
N ALA A 224 -11.62 -12.26 8.50
CA ALA A 224 -11.99 -11.77 7.17
C ALA A 224 -11.18 -10.54 6.73
N ALA A 225 -10.62 -9.80 7.70
CA ALA A 225 -9.72 -8.67 7.46
C ALA A 225 -8.25 -9.10 7.22
N ASP A 226 -7.93 -10.39 7.36
CA ASP A 226 -6.57 -10.90 7.15
C ASP A 226 -6.15 -10.71 5.69
N PRO A 227 -4.94 -10.20 5.41
CA PRO A 227 -4.42 -10.09 4.05
C PRO A 227 -4.37 -11.41 3.29
N LEU A 228 -4.26 -12.55 3.97
CA LEU A 228 -4.30 -13.89 3.36
C LEU A 228 -5.71 -14.35 2.99
N ASN A 229 -6.74 -13.63 3.39
CA ASN A 229 -8.11 -13.95 2.98
C ASN A 229 -8.33 -13.54 1.51
N LEU A 230 -8.29 -14.52 0.61
CA LEU A 230 -8.57 -14.36 -0.80
C LEU A 230 -9.99 -14.81 -1.18
N ALA A 231 -10.78 -15.31 -0.23
CA ALA A 231 -12.13 -15.81 -0.47
C ALA A 231 -13.09 -14.69 -0.92
N GLY A 232 -13.78 -14.89 -2.03
CA GLY A 232 -14.67 -13.91 -2.62
C GLY A 232 -13.99 -12.66 -3.19
N LEU A 233 -12.64 -12.61 -3.19
CA LEU A 233 -11.84 -11.55 -3.80
C LEU A 233 -11.17 -12.03 -5.09
N ILE A 234 -10.47 -13.15 -5.01
CA ILE A 234 -9.75 -13.80 -6.11
C ILE A 234 -10.26 -15.24 -6.25
N LEU A 235 -10.40 -15.94 -5.12
CA LEU A 235 -10.98 -17.28 -5.09
C LEU A 235 -12.51 -17.22 -5.20
N PRO A 236 -13.15 -18.22 -5.83
CA PRO A 236 -14.60 -18.32 -5.88
C PRO A 236 -15.22 -18.30 -4.47
N GLY A 237 -16.40 -17.73 -4.37
CA GLY A 237 -17.16 -17.68 -3.12
C GLY A 237 -17.75 -16.29 -2.83
N PRO A 238 -18.60 -16.19 -1.80
CA PRO A 238 -19.17 -14.91 -1.39
C PRO A 238 -18.10 -14.00 -0.81
N ARG A 239 -18.15 -12.72 -1.16
CA ARG A 239 -17.30 -11.70 -0.55
C ARG A 239 -17.75 -11.43 0.87
N ILE A 240 -16.82 -11.55 1.81
CA ILE A 240 -17.07 -11.31 3.23
C ILE A 240 -16.50 -9.93 3.59
N ALA A 241 -17.29 -9.14 4.34
CA ALA A 241 -16.82 -7.84 4.79
C ALA A 241 -15.56 -7.98 5.67
N ALA A 242 -14.52 -7.22 5.33
CA ALA A 242 -13.24 -7.24 6.02
C ALA A 242 -13.32 -6.47 7.35
N VAL A 243 -14.10 -7.00 8.28
CA VAL A 243 -14.23 -6.49 9.66
C VAL A 243 -13.70 -7.53 10.65
N PRO A 244 -13.13 -7.09 11.80
CA PRO A 244 -12.49 -8.00 12.77
C PRO A 244 -13.40 -9.09 13.34
N SER A 245 -14.71 -8.84 13.37
CA SER A 245 -15.72 -9.81 13.86
C SER A 245 -16.05 -10.92 12.87
N ASN A 246 -15.67 -10.78 11.60
CA ASN A 246 -15.94 -11.80 10.59
C ASN A 246 -14.72 -12.71 10.40
N PHE A 247 -14.98 -13.98 10.16
CA PHE A 247 -13.95 -15.00 9.99
C PHE A 247 -14.24 -15.91 8.80
N VAL A 248 -13.18 -16.45 8.23
CA VAL A 248 -13.21 -17.49 7.20
C VAL A 248 -12.54 -18.74 7.75
N VAL A 249 -13.16 -19.87 7.58
CA VAL A 249 -12.61 -21.16 8.00
C VAL A 249 -12.19 -21.93 6.75
N PHE A 250 -10.92 -22.27 6.71
CA PHE A 250 -10.32 -23.10 5.66
C PHE A 250 -10.06 -24.49 6.17
N ARG A 251 -10.25 -25.48 5.31
CA ARG A 251 -9.82 -26.86 5.49
C ARG A 251 -9.15 -27.30 4.20
N ASP A 252 -7.91 -27.78 4.32
CA ASP A 252 -7.11 -28.21 3.16
C ASP A 252 -7.02 -27.15 2.04
N GLY A 253 -6.93 -25.88 2.41
CA GLY A 253 -6.87 -24.76 1.47
C GLY A 253 -8.22 -24.33 0.86
N MET A 254 -9.31 -25.01 1.17
CA MET A 254 -10.66 -24.69 0.69
C MET A 254 -11.48 -23.99 1.77
N VAL A 255 -12.28 -23.00 1.36
CA VAL A 255 -13.24 -22.35 2.26
C VAL A 255 -14.37 -23.33 2.57
N VAL A 256 -14.50 -23.71 3.84
CA VAL A 256 -15.59 -24.62 4.29
C VAL A 256 -16.70 -23.87 5.01
N ARG A 257 -16.39 -22.75 5.66
CA ARG A 257 -17.39 -21.97 6.40
C ARG A 257 -16.96 -20.51 6.56
N THR A 258 -17.96 -19.64 6.60
CA THR A 258 -17.80 -18.23 6.94
C THR A 258 -18.58 -17.94 8.23
N VAL A 259 -18.02 -17.13 9.11
CA VAL A 259 -18.63 -16.71 10.38
C VAL A 259 -18.73 -15.20 10.35
N THR A 260 -19.94 -14.68 10.50
CA THR A 260 -20.19 -13.23 10.60
C THR A 260 -20.52 -12.87 12.02
N GLY A 261 -20.02 -11.76 12.52
CA GLY A 261 -20.15 -11.33 13.93
C GLY A 261 -21.56 -10.95 14.40
N ARG A 262 -22.58 -11.53 13.76
CA ARG A 262 -24.00 -11.44 14.16
C ARG A 262 -24.54 -12.77 14.71
N GLU A 263 -23.67 -13.76 14.93
CA GLU A 263 -24.00 -14.99 15.64
C GLU A 263 -23.34 -15.04 17.01
#